data_e402490de282ede3705a2f16d14c7aad
#
_entry.id   e402490de282ede3705a2f16d14c7aad
#
_cell.length_a   1.000
_cell.length_b   1.000
_cell.length_c   1.000
_cell.angle_alpha   90.00
_cell.angle_beta   90.00
_cell.angle_gamma   90.00
#
_symmetry.space_group_name_H-M   'P 1'
#
loop_
_entity.id
_entity.type
_entity.pdbx_description
1 polymer ?
#
loop_
_entity_poly.entity_id
_entity_poly.type
_entity_poly.pdbx_seq_one_letter_code
_entity_poly.pdbx_strand_id
1 'polypeptide(L)'
;MSLSSYVTIIRPANAVVSGITAIIAYLIASGTNPLSAFLLFFVVTVICGAGNVLNDYFDREIDAINRPDRPIPSGAVTPKNAAMWAGVLFVLGILASLATNLWCLAIAVFNSVLLIAYAAKLKKMPLFGNLSVAYLSGSVFLFGGVLVGPVSLAVTLPLVPVPFFVTVALQIPYAAHDIARHAAVRPMPLPWLL
;
A
#
# COMPACT_ATOMS: atom_id res chain seq x y z
N MET A 1 -8.11 24.83 -6.01
CA MET A 1 -7.42 23.54 -5.95
C MET A 1 -5.98 23.76 -6.31
N SER A 2 -5.04 23.46 -5.41
CA SER A 2 -3.62 23.66 -5.68
C SER A 2 -2.96 22.35 -6.14
N LEU A 3 -1.93 22.44 -6.97
CA LEU A 3 -1.13 21.27 -7.39
C LEU A 3 -0.52 20.56 -6.18
N SER A 4 -0.13 21.32 -5.15
CA SER A 4 0.42 20.77 -3.92
C SER A 4 -0.54 19.82 -3.21
N SER A 5 -1.85 20.05 -3.22
CA SER A 5 -2.84 19.16 -2.62
C SER A 5 -2.92 17.79 -3.31
N TYR A 6 -2.76 17.77 -4.65
CA TYR A 6 -2.69 16.52 -5.42
C TYR A 6 -1.40 15.74 -5.20
N VAL A 7 -0.31 16.42 -4.88
CA VAL A 7 0.94 15.77 -4.47
C VAL A 7 0.81 15.24 -3.04
N THR A 8 0.26 16.04 -2.12
CA THR A 8 0.10 15.64 -0.71
C THR A 8 -0.74 14.37 -0.55
N ILE A 9 -1.85 14.23 -1.31
CA ILE A 9 -2.75 13.07 -1.19
C ILE A 9 -2.10 11.76 -1.67
N ILE A 10 -1.08 11.81 -2.55
CA ILE A 10 -0.29 10.65 -2.96
C ILE A 10 0.54 10.09 -1.80
N ARG A 11 0.81 10.90 -0.76
CA ARG A 11 1.75 10.61 0.32
C ARG A 11 3.16 10.31 -0.22
N PRO A 12 3.87 11.33 -0.77
CA PRO A 12 5.10 11.12 -1.54
C PRO A 12 6.16 10.33 -0.80
N ALA A 13 6.34 10.57 0.51
CA ALA A 13 7.32 9.85 1.31
C ALA A 13 7.06 8.33 1.29
N ASN A 14 5.81 7.91 1.51
CA ASN A 14 5.43 6.50 1.49
C ASN A 14 5.60 5.88 0.08
N ALA A 15 5.13 6.58 -0.95
CA ALA A 15 5.22 6.10 -2.33
C ALA A 15 6.68 5.98 -2.81
N VAL A 16 7.51 6.97 -2.52
CA VAL A 16 8.95 6.96 -2.88
C VAL A 16 9.72 5.87 -2.14
N VAL A 17 9.45 5.67 -0.83
CA VAL A 17 10.07 4.57 -0.06
C VAL A 17 9.72 3.21 -0.69
N SER A 18 8.48 3.00 -1.12
CA SER A 18 8.08 1.77 -1.83
C SER A 18 8.87 1.59 -3.13
N GLY A 19 9.03 2.66 -3.92
CA GLY A 19 9.82 2.65 -5.15
C GLY A 19 11.31 2.37 -4.90
N ILE A 20 11.89 2.97 -3.86
CA ILE A 20 13.29 2.70 -3.46
C ILE A 20 13.45 1.24 -3.04
N THR A 21 12.49 0.70 -2.27
CA THR A 21 12.51 -0.72 -1.87
C THR A 21 12.47 -1.64 -3.09
N ALA A 22 11.73 -1.27 -4.14
CA ALA A 22 11.71 -2.02 -5.39
C ALA A 22 13.06 -1.97 -6.14
N ILE A 23 13.77 -0.82 -6.13
CA ILE A 23 15.14 -0.74 -6.65
C ILE A 23 16.07 -1.66 -5.85
N ILE A 24 15.99 -1.65 -4.52
CA ILE A 24 16.80 -2.53 -3.66
C ILE A 24 16.54 -4.00 -4.01
N ALA A 25 15.27 -4.39 -4.17
CA ALA A 25 14.90 -5.73 -4.59
C ALA A 25 15.49 -6.11 -5.96
N TYR A 26 15.49 -5.17 -6.93
CA TYR A 26 16.08 -5.34 -8.23
C TYR A 26 17.61 -5.54 -8.16
N LEU A 27 18.29 -4.77 -7.30
CA LEU A 27 19.73 -4.91 -7.08
C LEU A 27 20.09 -6.25 -6.41
N ILE A 28 19.28 -6.69 -5.42
CA ILE A 28 19.42 -8.02 -4.79
C ILE A 28 19.26 -9.14 -5.85
N ALA A 29 18.37 -8.93 -6.81
CA ALA A 29 18.17 -9.82 -7.95
C ALA A 29 19.33 -9.78 -8.97
N SER A 30 20.40 -9.02 -8.70
CA SER A 30 21.52 -8.77 -9.60
C SER A 30 21.15 -7.99 -10.87
N GLY A 31 20.13 -7.15 -10.79
CA GLY A 31 19.75 -6.25 -11.87
C GLY A 31 20.75 -5.10 -12.02
N THR A 32 21.17 -4.82 -13.26
CA THR A 32 22.20 -3.81 -13.56
C THR A 32 21.74 -2.73 -14.53
N ASN A 33 20.60 -2.90 -15.19
CA ASN A 33 20.11 -1.95 -16.18
C ASN A 33 19.44 -0.74 -15.49
N PRO A 34 19.96 0.49 -15.63
CA PRO A 34 19.42 1.68 -14.95
C PRO A 34 18.01 2.06 -15.44
N LEU A 35 17.69 1.81 -16.72
CA LEU A 35 16.35 2.07 -17.25
C LEU A 35 15.32 1.14 -16.61
N SER A 36 15.65 -0.13 -16.46
CA SER A 36 14.80 -1.11 -15.77
C SER A 36 14.58 -0.73 -14.30
N ALA A 37 15.64 -0.29 -13.61
CA ALA A 37 15.54 0.21 -12.23
C ALA A 37 14.63 1.43 -12.14
N PHE A 38 14.76 2.40 -13.06
CA PHE A 38 13.91 3.59 -13.13
C PHE A 38 12.44 3.23 -13.40
N LEU A 39 12.18 2.36 -14.39
CA LEU A 39 10.82 1.92 -14.71
C LEU A 39 10.18 1.21 -13.51
N LEU A 40 10.92 0.35 -12.83
CA LEU A 40 10.43 -0.34 -11.64
C LEU A 40 10.10 0.63 -10.51
N PHE A 41 11.01 1.57 -10.23
CA PHE A 41 10.78 2.65 -9.27
C PHE A 41 9.51 3.44 -9.60
N PHE A 42 9.37 3.86 -10.85
CA PHE A 42 8.23 4.65 -11.31
C PHE A 42 6.92 3.88 -11.16
N VAL A 43 6.85 2.63 -11.64
CA VAL A 43 5.66 1.77 -11.58
C VAL A 43 5.20 1.60 -10.13
N VAL A 44 6.13 1.21 -9.24
CA VAL A 44 5.79 0.94 -7.84
C VAL A 44 5.38 2.22 -7.11
N THR A 45 6.10 3.33 -7.32
CA THR A 45 5.78 4.64 -6.70
C THR A 45 4.40 5.13 -7.13
N VAL A 46 4.10 5.06 -8.42
CA VAL A 46 2.83 5.58 -8.96
C VAL A 46 1.64 4.72 -8.53
N ILE A 47 1.76 3.39 -8.57
CA ILE A 47 0.70 2.47 -8.11
C ILE A 47 0.48 2.59 -6.59
N CYS A 48 1.54 2.70 -5.80
CA CYS A 48 1.43 2.94 -4.36
C CYS A 48 0.74 4.28 -4.07
N GLY A 49 1.11 5.33 -4.79
CA GLY A 49 0.46 6.64 -4.73
C GLY A 49 -1.03 6.58 -5.06
N ALA A 50 -1.40 5.86 -6.11
CA ALA A 50 -2.80 5.63 -6.48
C ALA A 50 -3.59 4.95 -5.35
N GLY A 51 -3.00 3.93 -4.72
CA GLY A 51 -3.57 3.25 -3.56
C GLY A 51 -3.78 4.19 -2.37
N ASN A 52 -2.82 5.09 -2.09
CA ASN A 52 -2.94 6.08 -1.01
C ASN A 52 -4.09 7.06 -1.28
N VAL A 53 -4.22 7.58 -2.51
CA VAL A 53 -5.32 8.46 -2.92
C VAL A 53 -6.66 7.77 -2.76
N LEU A 54 -6.76 6.50 -3.19
CA LEU A 54 -7.98 5.73 -3.10
C LEU A 54 -8.36 5.39 -1.65
N ASN A 55 -7.37 5.15 -0.79
CA ASN A 55 -7.61 5.00 0.65
C ASN A 55 -8.23 6.25 1.26
N ASP A 56 -7.69 7.44 0.97
CA ASP A 56 -8.23 8.71 1.46
C ASP A 56 -9.65 8.98 0.90
N TYR A 57 -9.93 8.55 -0.33
CA TYR A 57 -11.28 8.63 -0.90
C TYR A 57 -12.31 7.79 -0.12
N PHE A 58 -11.98 6.55 0.20
CA PHE A 58 -12.90 5.67 0.95
C PHE A 58 -12.98 6.02 2.44
N ASP A 59 -11.92 6.62 3.01
CA ASP A 59 -11.86 7.00 4.43
C ASP A 59 -12.36 8.42 4.69
N ARG A 60 -12.82 9.17 3.69
CA ARG A 60 -13.16 10.61 3.77
C ARG A 60 -14.09 10.98 4.94
N GLU A 61 -15.03 10.12 5.28
CA GLU A 61 -16.02 10.37 6.36
C GLU A 61 -15.36 10.21 7.74
N ILE A 62 -14.58 9.16 7.93
CA ILE A 62 -13.85 8.94 9.17
C ILE A 62 -12.67 9.93 9.32
N ASP A 63 -12.04 10.29 8.23
CA ASP A 63 -10.96 11.29 8.20
C ASP A 63 -11.48 12.70 8.49
N ALA A 64 -12.73 13.03 8.15
CA ALA A 64 -13.34 14.31 8.52
C ALA A 64 -13.39 14.51 10.04
N ILE A 65 -13.47 13.43 10.80
CA ILE A 65 -13.50 13.46 12.28
C ILE A 65 -12.06 13.40 12.83
N ASN A 66 -11.25 12.44 12.34
CA ASN A 66 -9.96 12.12 12.96
C ASN A 66 -8.78 12.93 12.39
N ARG A 67 -8.88 13.39 11.15
CA ARG A 67 -7.81 14.06 10.39
C ARG A 67 -8.38 15.11 9.45
N PRO A 68 -9.01 16.18 9.96
CA PRO A 68 -9.71 17.20 9.18
C PRO A 68 -8.78 17.97 8.21
N ASP A 69 -7.47 17.98 8.49
CA ASP A 69 -6.47 18.65 7.67
C ASP A 69 -6.10 17.89 6.38
N ARG A 70 -6.57 16.64 6.20
CA ARG A 70 -6.33 15.88 4.97
C ARG A 70 -6.97 16.55 3.75
N PRO A 71 -6.39 16.36 2.54
CA PRO A 71 -6.82 17.06 1.33
C PRO A 71 -8.31 16.91 0.97
N ILE A 72 -8.95 15.77 1.27
CA ILE A 72 -10.38 15.59 0.97
C ILE A 72 -11.25 16.21 2.08
N PRO A 73 -11.07 15.94 3.36
CA PRO A 73 -11.83 16.57 4.44
C PRO A 73 -11.73 18.09 4.45
N SER A 74 -10.54 18.63 4.22
CA SER A 74 -10.32 20.10 4.16
C SER A 74 -10.92 20.78 2.93
N GLY A 75 -11.47 20.01 1.97
CA GLY A 75 -11.99 20.54 0.71
C GLY A 75 -10.93 20.96 -0.32
N ALA A 76 -9.64 20.74 -0.04
CA ALA A 76 -8.56 21.07 -0.97
C ALA A 76 -8.59 20.22 -2.25
N VAL A 77 -9.11 18.97 -2.15
CA VAL A 77 -9.39 18.06 -3.27
C VAL A 77 -10.81 17.51 -3.11
N THR A 78 -11.62 17.60 -4.17
CA THR A 78 -12.97 17.01 -4.13
C THR A 78 -12.89 15.49 -4.20
N PRO A 79 -13.83 14.73 -3.59
CA PRO A 79 -13.85 13.26 -3.69
C PRO A 79 -13.85 12.76 -5.13
N LYS A 80 -14.60 13.41 -6.03
CA LYS A 80 -14.63 13.06 -7.44
C LYS A 80 -13.26 13.18 -8.10
N ASN A 81 -12.56 14.30 -7.84
CA ASN A 81 -11.24 14.51 -8.41
C ASN A 81 -10.19 13.58 -7.81
N ALA A 82 -10.30 13.24 -6.52
CA ALA A 82 -9.44 12.24 -5.89
C ALA A 82 -9.60 10.87 -6.56
N ALA A 83 -10.84 10.40 -6.78
CA ALA A 83 -11.10 9.14 -7.46
C ALA A 83 -10.59 9.14 -8.91
N MET A 84 -10.80 10.23 -9.66
CA MET A 84 -10.23 10.39 -11.01
C MET A 84 -8.71 10.36 -11.00
N TRP A 85 -8.08 11.06 -10.04
CA TRP A 85 -6.62 11.12 -9.90
C TRP A 85 -6.04 9.73 -9.60
N ALA A 86 -6.66 8.96 -8.69
CA ALA A 86 -6.27 7.58 -8.44
C ALA A 86 -6.36 6.72 -9.71
N GLY A 87 -7.45 6.86 -10.47
CA GLY A 87 -7.63 6.18 -11.77
C GLY A 87 -6.52 6.51 -12.77
N VAL A 88 -6.18 7.78 -12.92
CA VAL A 88 -5.07 8.23 -13.79
C VAL A 88 -3.75 7.61 -13.36
N LEU A 89 -3.44 7.62 -12.05
CA LEU A 89 -2.21 7.03 -11.53
C LEU A 89 -2.15 5.51 -11.75
N PHE A 90 -3.24 4.78 -11.52
CA PHE A 90 -3.27 3.34 -11.83
C PHE A 90 -3.02 3.06 -13.31
N VAL A 91 -3.68 3.80 -14.20
CA VAL A 91 -3.48 3.65 -15.65
C VAL A 91 -2.03 3.96 -16.02
N LEU A 92 -1.45 5.05 -15.52
CA LEU A 92 -0.05 5.41 -15.78
C LEU A 92 0.92 4.33 -15.30
N GLY A 93 0.72 3.80 -14.10
CA GLY A 93 1.56 2.72 -13.56
C GLY A 93 1.47 1.43 -14.38
N ILE A 94 0.26 1.04 -14.79
CA ILE A 94 0.04 -0.15 -15.63
C ILE A 94 0.65 0.07 -17.02
N LEU A 95 0.44 1.22 -17.65
CA LEU A 95 1.03 1.52 -18.96
C LEU A 95 2.56 1.55 -18.89
N ALA A 96 3.14 2.12 -17.85
CA ALA A 96 4.60 2.10 -17.67
C ALA A 96 5.14 0.68 -17.49
N SER A 97 4.37 -0.22 -16.85
CA SER A 97 4.79 -1.62 -16.69
C SER A 97 4.82 -2.40 -18.01
N LEU A 98 4.13 -1.96 -19.06
CA LEU A 98 4.25 -2.53 -20.41
C LEU A 98 5.67 -2.40 -20.99
N ALA A 99 6.43 -1.38 -20.57
CA ALA A 99 7.83 -1.18 -20.98
C ALA A 99 8.81 -2.11 -20.24
N THR A 100 8.34 -2.95 -19.32
CA THR A 100 9.15 -3.94 -18.59
C THR A 100 8.99 -5.34 -19.21
N ASN A 101 8.35 -6.26 -18.52
CA ASN A 101 8.02 -7.57 -19.06
C ASN A 101 6.60 -8.00 -18.65
N LEU A 102 6.12 -9.09 -19.25
CA LEU A 102 4.74 -9.57 -19.03
C LEU A 102 4.45 -9.92 -17.56
N TRP A 103 5.43 -10.43 -16.82
CA TRP A 103 5.27 -10.78 -15.41
C TRP A 103 5.16 -9.53 -14.52
N CYS A 104 5.97 -8.50 -14.80
CA CYS A 104 5.85 -7.21 -14.13
C CYS A 104 4.48 -6.57 -14.41
N LEU A 105 4.00 -6.63 -15.65
CA LEU A 105 2.66 -6.16 -16.00
C LEU A 105 1.59 -6.92 -15.21
N ALA A 106 1.67 -8.26 -15.14
CA ALA A 106 0.71 -9.08 -14.40
C ALA A 106 0.69 -8.71 -12.90
N ILE A 107 1.86 -8.51 -12.29
CA ILE A 107 1.97 -8.08 -10.89
C ILE A 107 1.40 -6.67 -10.71
N ALA A 108 1.68 -5.73 -11.62
CA ALA A 108 1.18 -4.36 -11.57
C ALA A 108 -0.36 -4.32 -11.62
N VAL A 109 -0.97 -5.08 -12.52
CA VAL A 109 -2.42 -5.20 -12.65
C VAL A 109 -3.01 -5.84 -11.39
N PHE A 110 -2.46 -6.96 -10.93
CA PHE A 110 -2.93 -7.65 -9.74
C PHE A 110 -2.85 -6.76 -8.49
N ASN A 111 -1.71 -6.08 -8.28
CA ASN A 111 -1.53 -5.16 -7.14
C ASN A 111 -2.50 -3.98 -7.22
N SER A 112 -2.77 -3.44 -8.41
CA SER A 112 -3.77 -2.38 -8.60
C SER A 112 -5.17 -2.84 -8.19
N VAL A 113 -5.59 -4.01 -8.65
CA VAL A 113 -6.89 -4.61 -8.27
C VAL A 113 -6.95 -4.88 -6.77
N LEU A 114 -5.88 -5.42 -6.19
CA LEU A 114 -5.81 -5.69 -4.75
C LEU A 114 -5.85 -4.41 -3.92
N LEU A 115 -5.17 -3.33 -4.33
CA LEU A 115 -5.22 -2.02 -3.67
C LEU A 115 -6.64 -1.43 -3.71
N ILE A 116 -7.35 -1.56 -4.84
CA ILE A 116 -8.75 -1.13 -4.98
C ILE A 116 -9.64 -1.94 -4.03
N ALA A 117 -9.51 -3.26 -4.03
CA ALA A 117 -10.29 -4.15 -3.15
C ALA A 117 -9.97 -3.89 -1.67
N TYR A 118 -8.69 -3.66 -1.35
CA TYR A 118 -8.25 -3.31 0.00
C TYR A 118 -8.89 -2.00 0.47
N ALA A 119 -8.76 -0.93 -0.29
CA ALA A 119 -9.32 0.37 0.06
C ALA A 119 -10.84 0.33 0.22
N ALA A 120 -11.55 -0.39 -0.65
CA ALA A 120 -13.00 -0.45 -0.65
C ALA A 120 -13.57 -1.36 0.47
N LYS A 121 -12.97 -2.52 0.71
CA LYS A 121 -13.57 -3.56 1.56
C LYS A 121 -12.60 -4.28 2.48
N LEU A 122 -11.43 -4.77 1.99
CA LEU A 122 -10.61 -5.73 2.72
C LEU A 122 -10.01 -5.14 4.00
N LYS A 123 -9.71 -3.84 4.06
CA LYS A 123 -9.19 -3.17 5.25
C LYS A 123 -10.12 -3.23 6.47
N LYS A 124 -11.42 -3.47 6.25
CA LYS A 124 -12.42 -3.66 7.31
C LYS A 124 -12.45 -5.11 7.82
N MET A 125 -11.74 -6.02 7.18
CA MET A 125 -11.66 -7.44 7.51
C MET A 125 -10.25 -7.73 8.06
N PRO A 126 -10.08 -7.92 9.39
CA PRO A 126 -8.75 -7.93 10.02
C PRO A 126 -7.75 -8.88 9.35
N LEU A 127 -8.15 -10.12 9.08
CA LEU A 127 -7.28 -11.12 8.45
C LEU A 127 -6.93 -10.75 7.00
N PHE A 128 -7.94 -10.46 6.18
CA PHE A 128 -7.74 -10.16 4.75
C PHE A 128 -7.06 -8.82 4.52
N GLY A 129 -7.34 -7.82 5.38
CA GLY A 129 -6.66 -6.54 5.35
C GLY A 129 -5.17 -6.70 5.60
N ASN A 130 -4.80 -7.39 6.67
CA ASN A 130 -3.41 -7.62 7.04
C ASN A 130 -2.66 -8.46 5.99
N LEU A 131 -3.29 -9.51 5.47
CA LEU A 131 -2.72 -10.35 4.43
C LEU A 131 -2.49 -9.55 3.13
N SER A 132 -3.43 -8.67 2.77
CA SER A 132 -3.28 -7.79 1.60
C SER A 132 -2.11 -6.82 1.75
N VAL A 133 -1.97 -6.16 2.89
CA VAL A 133 -0.84 -5.25 3.15
C VAL A 133 0.48 -6.01 3.14
N ALA A 134 0.53 -7.17 3.78
CA ALA A 134 1.72 -8.03 3.82
C ALA A 134 2.14 -8.47 2.41
N TYR A 135 1.19 -8.93 1.60
CA TYR A 135 1.46 -9.29 0.21
C TYR A 135 1.93 -8.07 -0.61
N LEU A 136 1.21 -6.95 -0.55
CA LEU A 136 1.58 -5.74 -1.30
C LEU A 136 2.99 -5.27 -0.95
N SER A 137 3.35 -5.27 0.33
CA SER A 137 4.70 -4.92 0.79
C SER A 137 5.76 -5.93 0.33
N GLY A 138 5.43 -7.22 0.30
CA GLY A 138 6.34 -8.28 -0.17
C GLY A 138 6.45 -8.33 -1.69
N SER A 139 5.42 -7.91 -2.42
CA SER A 139 5.36 -7.99 -3.87
C SER A 139 6.46 -7.18 -4.58
N VAL A 140 7.06 -6.18 -3.92
CA VAL A 140 8.21 -5.43 -4.46
C VAL A 140 9.41 -6.34 -4.73
N PHE A 141 9.60 -7.40 -3.93
CA PHE A 141 10.64 -8.40 -4.13
C PHE A 141 10.33 -9.32 -5.31
N LEU A 142 9.03 -9.60 -5.55
CA LEU A 142 8.60 -10.30 -6.76
C LEU A 142 8.91 -9.47 -8.00
N PHE A 143 8.58 -8.17 -7.99
CA PHE A 143 8.89 -7.27 -9.09
C PHE A 143 10.37 -7.27 -9.43
N GLY A 144 11.25 -7.08 -8.43
CA GLY A 144 12.70 -7.08 -8.63
C GLY A 144 13.19 -8.38 -9.24
N GLY A 145 12.73 -9.53 -8.71
CA GLY A 145 13.14 -10.85 -9.19
C GLY A 145 12.68 -11.15 -10.63
N VAL A 146 11.38 -10.95 -10.92
CA VAL A 146 10.83 -11.28 -12.26
C VAL A 146 11.32 -10.32 -13.35
N LEU A 147 11.73 -9.11 -12.98
CA LEU A 147 12.27 -8.15 -13.93
C LEU A 147 13.64 -8.59 -14.46
N VAL A 148 14.45 -9.22 -13.61
CA VAL A 148 15.76 -9.75 -13.98
C VAL A 148 15.65 -11.13 -14.64
N GLY A 149 14.82 -12.02 -14.09
CA GLY A 149 14.58 -13.33 -14.68
C GLY A 149 14.28 -14.45 -13.66
N PRO A 150 14.03 -15.68 -14.13
CA PRO A 150 13.59 -16.78 -13.28
C PRO A 150 14.61 -17.19 -12.19
N VAL A 151 15.89 -17.17 -12.50
CA VAL A 151 16.95 -17.49 -11.53
C VAL A 151 16.99 -16.45 -10.41
N SER A 152 16.89 -15.17 -10.77
CA SER A 152 16.89 -14.06 -9.83
C SER A 152 15.61 -14.02 -8.98
N LEU A 153 14.50 -14.50 -9.52
CA LEU A 153 13.26 -14.69 -8.74
C LEU A 153 13.49 -15.66 -7.57
N ALA A 154 14.25 -16.75 -7.77
CA ALA A 154 14.56 -17.69 -6.70
C ALA A 154 15.31 -17.04 -5.52
N VAL A 155 16.13 -16.00 -5.80
CA VAL A 155 16.84 -15.22 -4.77
C VAL A 155 15.92 -14.29 -4.01
N THR A 156 14.97 -13.64 -4.70
CA THR A 156 14.07 -12.64 -4.09
C THR A 156 12.81 -13.25 -3.47
N LEU A 157 12.38 -14.42 -3.92
CA LEU A 157 11.17 -15.09 -3.44
C LEU A 157 11.16 -15.33 -1.90
N PRO A 158 12.26 -15.76 -1.26
CA PRO A 158 12.31 -15.92 0.20
C PRO A 158 12.12 -14.61 0.99
N LEU A 159 12.31 -13.45 0.33
CA LEU A 159 12.14 -12.13 0.97
C LEU A 159 10.68 -11.66 0.96
N VAL A 160 9.83 -12.25 0.12
CA VAL A 160 8.41 -11.87 0.01
C VAL A 160 7.64 -12.01 1.34
N PRO A 161 7.82 -13.05 2.15
CA PRO A 161 7.14 -13.16 3.45
C PRO A 161 7.71 -12.26 4.54
N VAL A 162 8.89 -11.65 4.37
CA VAL A 162 9.51 -10.82 5.41
C VAL A 162 8.60 -9.64 5.84
N PRO A 163 8.01 -8.85 4.93
CA PRO A 163 7.08 -7.79 5.33
C PRO A 163 5.82 -8.33 6.02
N PHE A 164 5.41 -9.57 5.76
CA PHE A 164 4.31 -10.21 6.48
C PHE A 164 4.63 -10.33 7.96
N PHE A 165 5.76 -10.92 8.29
CA PHE A 165 6.18 -11.08 9.69
C PHE A 165 6.38 -9.73 10.39
N VAL A 166 6.95 -8.74 9.70
CA VAL A 166 7.08 -7.37 10.21
C VAL A 166 5.72 -6.74 10.47
N THR A 167 4.78 -6.86 9.55
CA THR A 167 3.43 -6.29 9.70
C THR A 167 2.69 -6.95 10.86
N VAL A 168 2.76 -8.27 10.98
CA VAL A 168 2.14 -9.01 12.10
C VAL A 168 2.80 -8.61 13.43
N ALA A 169 4.12 -8.57 13.49
CA ALA A 169 4.85 -8.19 14.71
C ALA A 169 4.51 -6.78 15.19
N LEU A 170 4.34 -5.83 14.27
CA LEU A 170 3.95 -4.46 14.61
C LEU A 170 2.50 -4.34 15.06
N GLN A 171 1.62 -5.24 14.63
CA GLN A 171 0.20 -5.18 15.00
C GLN A 171 -0.12 -5.83 16.35
N ILE A 172 0.69 -6.79 16.82
CA ILE A 172 0.48 -7.44 18.12
C ILE A 172 0.41 -6.43 19.28
N PRO A 173 1.32 -5.45 19.43
CA PRO A 173 1.26 -4.45 20.49
C PRO A 173 -0.01 -3.58 20.41
N TYR A 174 -0.46 -3.23 19.20
CA TYR A 174 -1.69 -2.43 19.02
C TYR A 174 -2.94 -3.21 19.43
N ALA A 175 -3.03 -4.48 19.05
CA ALA A 175 -4.14 -5.35 19.45
C ALA A 175 -4.17 -5.57 20.97
N ALA A 176 -3.01 -5.78 21.60
CA ALA A 176 -2.90 -5.93 23.06
C ALA A 176 -3.31 -4.65 23.79
N HIS A 177 -2.90 -3.47 23.30
CA HIS A 177 -3.28 -2.18 23.85
C HIS A 177 -4.79 -1.89 23.73
N ASP A 178 -5.38 -2.28 22.61
CA ASP A 178 -6.81 -2.10 22.34
C ASP A 178 -7.66 -3.02 23.24
N ILE A 179 -7.23 -4.27 23.42
CA ILE A 179 -7.85 -5.20 24.38
C ILE A 179 -7.77 -4.65 25.81
N ALA A 180 -6.60 -4.13 26.21
CA ALA A 180 -6.41 -3.55 27.55
C ALA A 180 -7.31 -2.31 27.75
N ARG A 181 -7.46 -1.44 26.76
CA ARG A 181 -8.39 -0.30 26.80
C ARG A 181 -9.85 -0.73 26.96
N HIS A 182 -10.29 -1.72 26.19
CA HIS A 182 -11.67 -2.22 26.28
C HIS A 182 -11.94 -2.91 27.61
N ALA A 183 -10.96 -3.61 28.18
CA ALA A 183 -11.06 -4.19 29.51
C ALA A 183 -11.13 -3.12 30.64
N ALA A 184 -10.41 -2.01 30.46
CA ALA A 184 -10.41 -0.89 31.44
C ALA A 184 -11.70 -0.04 31.38
N VAL A 185 -12.40 0.01 30.25
CA VAL A 185 -13.62 0.81 30.04
C VAL A 185 -14.90 0.05 30.42
N ARG A 186 -14.84 -1.28 30.58
CA ARG A 186 -15.96 -2.06 31.14
C ARG A 186 -15.66 -2.38 32.61
N PRO A 187 -16.25 -1.64 33.60
CA PRO A 187 -16.41 -2.22 34.91
C PRO A 187 -17.30 -3.44 34.70
N MET A 188 -16.78 -4.64 35.00
CA MET A 188 -17.61 -5.82 35.09
C MET A 188 -18.75 -5.47 36.07
N PRO A 189 -20.03 -5.54 35.68
CA PRO A 189 -21.04 -5.68 36.65
C PRO A 189 -20.83 -7.04 37.29
N LEU A 190 -20.42 -7.06 38.54
CA LEU A 190 -20.47 -8.26 39.41
C LEU A 190 -21.93 -8.45 39.86
N PRO A 191 -22.74 -9.32 39.25
CA PRO A 191 -24.11 -9.56 39.67
C PRO A 191 -24.25 -10.84 40.48
N TRP A 192 -23.23 -11.27 41.24
CA TRP A 192 -23.35 -12.50 42.04
C TRP A 192 -22.63 -12.40 43.37
N LEU A 193 -22.91 -11.36 44.18
CA LEU A 193 -22.61 -11.33 45.61
C LEU A 193 -23.77 -10.57 46.31
N LEU A 194 -24.92 -11.21 46.37
CA LEU A 194 -25.93 -11.14 47.48
C LEU A 194 -26.63 -12.46 47.52
#